data_596cf5b1ca579e74d1646610c84c1a28
#
_entry.id   596cf5b1ca579e74d1646610c84c1a28
#
_cell.length_a   1.000
_cell.length_b   1.000
_cell.length_c   1.000
_cell.angle_alpha   90.00
_cell.angle_beta   90.00
_cell.angle_gamma   90.00
#
_symmetry.space_group_name_H-M   'P 1'
#
loop_
_entity.id
_entity.type
_entity.pdbx_description
1 polymer ?
#
loop_
_entity_poly.entity_id
_entity_poly.type
_entity_poly.pdbx_seq_one_letter_code
_entity_poly.pdbx_strand_id
1 'polypeptide(L)'
;MPDFTVKPTLAGELVTLRPAAAADAAILHQAMADAEVSRLTGSVHSSTATDEEQWTVADLEEIYGRWATAPDRIVWVVIENSTGKIVGESVLNDLDEGNLSCGFRIWITGARDRGLGTEAVRLSVGHAFASGLNRVELEVYAFNPRARHVYEKVGFQLEGTKRQALRFDDEWVDCHVMGLLAQDWTG
;
A
#
# COMPACT_ATOMS: atom_id res chain seq x y z
N MET A 1 5.75 19.75 -11.71
CA MET A 1 6.31 18.39 -11.63
C MET A 1 5.70 17.72 -10.41
N PRO A 2 5.40 16.43 -10.46
CA PRO A 2 4.93 15.70 -9.29
C PRO A 2 5.94 15.86 -8.16
N ASP A 3 5.45 16.08 -6.94
CA ASP A 3 6.30 16.35 -5.79
C ASP A 3 5.78 15.58 -4.58
N PHE A 4 6.58 14.62 -4.11
CA PHE A 4 6.28 13.83 -2.92
C PHE A 4 6.97 14.39 -1.65
N THR A 5 7.56 15.58 -1.71
CA THR A 5 8.10 16.25 -0.51
C THR A 5 6.98 16.72 0.40
N VAL A 6 5.84 17.18 -0.17
CA VAL A 6 4.64 17.51 0.60
C VAL A 6 3.81 16.25 0.82
N LYS A 7 3.58 15.91 2.07
CA LYS A 7 2.83 14.71 2.48
C LYS A 7 1.53 15.12 3.17
N PRO A 8 0.43 15.29 2.42
CA PRO A 8 -0.83 15.77 2.98
C PRO A 8 -1.53 14.68 3.81
N THR A 9 -2.38 15.10 4.73
CA THR A 9 -3.43 14.26 5.30
C THR A 9 -4.61 14.25 4.32
N LEU A 10 -5.11 13.07 3.97
CA LEU A 10 -6.24 12.88 3.08
C LEU A 10 -7.41 12.33 3.90
N ALA A 11 -8.52 13.06 3.96
CA ALA A 11 -9.70 12.69 4.72
C ALA A 11 -10.79 12.12 3.80
N GLY A 12 -11.22 10.90 4.10
CA GLY A 12 -12.37 10.24 3.50
C GLY A 12 -13.53 10.11 4.50
N GLU A 13 -14.58 9.42 4.10
CA GLU A 13 -15.73 9.13 4.97
C GLU A 13 -15.41 8.02 5.99
N LEU A 14 -14.77 6.96 5.54
CA LEU A 14 -14.47 5.76 6.33
C LEU A 14 -13.07 5.78 6.91
N VAL A 15 -12.11 6.38 6.18
CA VAL A 15 -10.70 6.41 6.58
C VAL A 15 -10.10 7.81 6.44
N THR A 16 -9.08 8.05 7.25
CA THR A 16 -8.15 9.17 7.10
C THR A 16 -6.76 8.63 6.85
N LEU A 17 -6.10 9.10 5.80
CA LEU A 17 -4.69 8.82 5.51
C LEU A 17 -3.85 9.96 6.09
N ARG A 18 -3.13 9.67 7.17
CA ARG A 18 -2.20 10.62 7.80
C ARG A 18 -0.77 10.21 7.48
N PRO A 19 0.13 11.14 7.13
CA PRO A 19 1.54 10.81 6.94
C PRO A 19 2.10 9.99 8.11
N ALA A 20 2.77 8.88 7.78
CA ALA A 20 3.41 8.03 8.79
C ALA A 20 4.61 8.76 9.41
N ALA A 21 4.86 8.49 10.68
CA ALA A 21 5.96 9.06 11.45
C ALA A 21 6.65 7.97 12.27
N ALA A 22 7.86 8.24 12.74
CA ALA A 22 8.60 7.32 13.63
C ALA A 22 7.76 6.90 14.86
N ALA A 23 6.94 7.79 15.39
CA ALA A 23 6.06 7.48 16.53
C ALA A 23 5.00 6.40 16.27
N ASP A 24 4.72 6.08 15.00
CA ASP A 24 3.77 5.03 14.61
C ASP A 24 4.41 3.63 14.60
N ALA A 25 5.73 3.54 14.69
CA ALA A 25 6.50 2.30 14.52
C ALA A 25 6.01 1.15 15.42
N ALA A 26 5.74 1.42 16.69
CA ALA A 26 5.28 0.39 17.63
C ALA A 26 3.92 -0.21 17.24
N ILE A 27 2.99 0.62 16.75
CA ILE A 27 1.65 0.19 16.31
C ILE A 27 1.76 -0.58 15.00
N LEU A 28 2.57 -0.10 14.05
CA LEU A 28 2.78 -0.76 12.76
C LEU A 28 3.52 -2.09 12.94
N HIS A 29 4.52 -2.15 13.82
CA HIS A 29 5.20 -3.40 14.17
C HIS A 29 4.21 -4.44 14.71
N GLN A 30 3.34 -4.07 15.63
CA GLN A 30 2.30 -4.96 16.15
C GLN A 30 1.36 -5.45 15.03
N ALA A 31 1.02 -4.60 14.07
CA ALA A 31 0.18 -4.97 12.94
C ALA A 31 0.89 -5.94 11.96
N MET A 32 2.21 -5.89 11.87
CA MET A 32 3.03 -6.81 11.08
C MET A 32 3.07 -8.24 11.64
N ALA A 33 2.63 -8.44 12.89
CA ALA A 33 2.44 -9.78 13.47
C ALA A 33 1.25 -10.54 12.85
N ASP A 34 0.40 -9.87 12.06
CA ASP A 34 -0.69 -10.53 11.33
C ASP A 34 -0.12 -11.37 10.17
N ALA A 35 -0.08 -12.68 10.36
CA ALA A 35 0.45 -13.63 9.38
C ALA A 35 -0.29 -13.57 8.04
N GLU A 36 -1.58 -13.17 8.02
CA GLU A 36 -2.32 -13.00 6.77
C GLU A 36 -1.83 -11.77 6.00
N VAL A 37 -1.53 -10.67 6.68
CA VAL A 37 -0.94 -9.47 6.05
C VAL A 37 0.40 -9.84 5.43
N SER A 38 1.31 -10.42 6.21
CA SER A 38 2.64 -10.83 5.74
C SER A 38 2.56 -11.77 4.53
N ARG A 39 1.65 -12.74 4.56
CA ARG A 39 1.40 -13.64 3.44
C ARG A 39 0.88 -12.89 2.22
N LEU A 40 -0.18 -12.07 2.37
CA LEU A 40 -0.85 -11.41 1.25
C LEU A 40 -0.01 -10.33 0.57
N THR A 41 0.93 -9.74 1.29
CA THR A 41 1.91 -8.78 0.75
C THR A 41 3.11 -9.47 0.10
N GLY A 42 3.28 -10.78 0.34
CA GLY A 42 4.43 -11.55 -0.15
C GLY A 42 5.74 -11.18 0.54
N SER A 43 5.67 -10.58 1.73
CA SER A 43 6.84 -10.19 2.51
C SER A 43 7.54 -11.38 3.15
N VAL A 44 6.84 -12.49 3.30
CA VAL A 44 7.35 -13.75 3.86
C VAL A 44 7.21 -14.89 2.87
N HIS A 45 8.06 -15.92 3.04
CA HIS A 45 8.11 -17.11 2.18
C HIS A 45 7.53 -18.36 2.80
N SER A 46 6.95 -18.24 3.99
CA SER A 46 6.40 -19.37 4.76
C SER A 46 5.16 -18.94 5.53
N SER A 47 4.20 -19.86 5.65
CA SER A 47 2.99 -19.70 6.46
C SER A 47 3.26 -19.60 7.97
N THR A 48 4.48 -19.94 8.41
CA THR A 48 4.91 -19.84 9.80
C THR A 48 5.70 -18.60 10.14
N ALA A 49 6.05 -17.78 9.14
CA ALA A 49 6.80 -16.53 9.31
C ALA A 49 5.88 -15.31 9.29
N THR A 50 6.28 -14.25 9.98
CA THR A 50 5.63 -12.93 9.97
C THR A 50 6.63 -11.81 9.70
N ASP A 51 6.16 -10.64 9.25
CA ASP A 51 7.01 -9.47 9.04
C ASP A 51 7.60 -8.93 10.35
N GLU A 52 6.91 -9.14 11.49
CA GLU A 52 7.40 -8.77 12.81
C GLU A 52 8.75 -9.39 13.14
N GLU A 53 9.00 -10.62 12.66
CA GLU A 53 10.27 -11.32 12.91
C GLU A 53 11.46 -10.70 12.15
N GLN A 54 11.19 -9.87 11.13
CA GLN A 54 12.23 -9.29 10.27
C GLN A 54 12.70 -7.92 10.77
N TRP A 55 11.87 -7.20 11.55
CA TRP A 55 12.10 -5.81 11.93
C TRP A 55 11.88 -5.61 13.43
N THR A 56 12.72 -4.83 14.05
CA THR A 56 12.46 -4.33 15.41
C THR A 56 11.70 -3.00 15.35
N VAL A 57 11.09 -2.60 16.47
CA VAL A 57 10.47 -1.26 16.56
C VAL A 57 11.47 -0.15 16.27
N ALA A 58 12.73 -0.29 16.74
CA ALA A 58 13.79 0.68 16.49
C ALA A 58 14.15 0.79 14.98
N ASP A 59 14.17 -0.34 14.26
CA ASP A 59 14.40 -0.33 12.80
C ASP A 59 13.27 0.43 12.09
N LEU A 60 12.03 0.21 12.51
CA LEU A 60 10.88 0.89 11.94
C LEU A 60 10.85 2.38 12.29
N GLU A 61 11.23 2.78 13.50
CA GLU A 61 11.37 4.20 13.87
C GLU A 61 12.36 4.91 12.93
N GLU A 62 13.52 4.30 12.67
CA GLU A 62 14.50 4.84 11.73
C GLU A 62 13.96 4.91 10.30
N ILE A 63 13.32 3.83 9.83
CA ILE A 63 12.75 3.74 8.49
C ILE A 63 11.66 4.80 8.28
N TYR A 64 10.67 4.88 9.16
CA TYR A 64 9.59 5.86 9.02
C TYR A 64 10.08 7.30 9.22
N GLY A 65 11.06 7.52 10.10
CA GLY A 65 11.72 8.82 10.25
C GLY A 65 12.38 9.28 8.95
N ARG A 66 13.08 8.38 8.27
CA ARG A 66 13.71 8.65 6.97
C ARG A 66 12.65 8.85 5.86
N TRP A 67 11.61 8.01 5.82
CA TRP A 67 10.56 8.10 4.80
C TRP A 67 9.67 9.34 4.96
N ALA A 68 9.55 9.87 6.16
CA ALA A 68 8.81 11.10 6.41
C ALA A 68 9.31 12.30 5.59
N THR A 69 10.59 12.31 5.19
CA THR A 69 11.22 13.38 4.40
C THR A 69 11.70 12.94 3.02
N ALA A 70 11.55 11.66 2.66
CA ALA A 70 11.99 11.14 1.38
C ALA A 70 11.20 11.75 0.22
N PRO A 71 11.84 12.21 -0.87
CA PRO A 71 11.14 12.88 -1.98
C PRO A 71 10.51 11.90 -2.97
N ASP A 72 10.86 10.62 -2.91
CA ASP A 72 10.49 9.57 -3.86
C ASP A 72 9.25 8.77 -3.43
N ARG A 73 8.68 9.07 -2.25
CA ARG A 73 7.55 8.31 -1.69
C ARG A 73 6.69 9.12 -0.75
N ILE A 74 5.45 8.68 -0.61
CA ILE A 74 4.57 9.10 0.48
C ILE A 74 4.10 7.83 1.19
N VAL A 75 4.26 7.79 2.51
CA VAL A 75 3.76 6.71 3.36
C VAL A 75 2.70 7.28 4.27
N TRP A 76 1.52 6.70 4.25
CA TRP A 76 0.42 7.05 5.14
C TRP A 76 0.07 5.88 6.05
N VAL A 77 -0.23 6.18 7.30
CA VAL A 77 -1.03 5.28 8.12
C VAL A 77 -2.50 5.43 7.75
N VAL A 78 -3.21 4.32 7.67
CA VAL A 78 -4.65 4.29 7.42
C VAL A 78 -5.37 4.26 8.76
N ILE A 79 -6.09 5.33 9.08
CA ILE A 79 -6.86 5.46 10.32
C ILE A 79 -8.33 5.22 10.00
N GLU A 80 -8.95 4.26 10.67
CA GLU A 80 -10.40 4.05 10.59
C GLU A 80 -11.13 5.15 11.37
N ASN A 81 -11.96 5.95 10.68
CA ASN A 81 -12.61 7.12 11.28
C ASN A 81 -13.56 6.75 12.43
N SER A 82 -14.23 5.61 12.37
CA SER A 82 -15.19 5.17 13.40
C SER A 82 -14.55 4.80 14.73
N THR A 83 -13.27 4.40 14.71
CA THR A 83 -12.55 3.93 15.90
C THR A 83 -11.36 4.80 16.28
N GLY A 84 -10.85 5.62 15.35
CA GLY A 84 -9.61 6.38 15.50
C GLY A 84 -8.35 5.52 15.50
N LYS A 85 -8.45 4.22 15.19
CA LYS A 85 -7.31 3.29 15.20
C LYS A 85 -6.59 3.25 13.87
N ILE A 86 -5.27 3.10 13.92
CA ILE A 86 -4.47 2.74 12.76
C ILE A 86 -4.80 1.27 12.42
N VAL A 87 -5.24 1.05 11.19
CA VAL A 87 -5.64 -0.26 10.66
C VAL A 87 -4.79 -0.71 9.47
N GLY A 88 -3.82 0.06 9.05
CA GLY A 88 -2.98 -0.29 7.92
C GLY A 88 -2.05 0.81 7.47
N GLU A 89 -1.43 0.57 6.33
CA GLU A 89 -0.51 1.48 5.66
C GLU A 89 -0.84 1.56 4.17
N SER A 90 -0.73 2.75 3.59
CA SER A 90 -0.86 3.02 2.16
C SER A 90 0.36 3.79 1.68
N VAL A 91 0.94 3.38 0.56
CA VAL A 91 2.22 3.91 0.07
C VAL A 91 2.14 4.23 -1.40
N LEU A 92 2.59 5.43 -1.77
CA LEU A 92 3.09 5.76 -3.11
C LEU A 92 4.61 5.74 -3.05
N ASN A 93 5.27 5.00 -3.93
CA ASN A 93 6.72 4.85 -3.93
C ASN A 93 7.28 4.84 -5.36
N ASP A 94 8.60 4.82 -5.46
CA ASP A 94 9.29 4.70 -6.74
C ASP A 94 8.83 5.77 -7.75
N LEU A 95 8.77 7.03 -7.29
CA LEU A 95 8.40 8.16 -8.14
C LEU A 95 9.37 8.29 -9.31
N ASP A 96 8.86 8.12 -10.52
CA ASP A 96 9.55 8.39 -11.77
C ASP A 96 9.01 9.70 -12.36
N GLU A 97 9.75 10.79 -12.14
CA GLU A 97 9.38 12.12 -12.62
C GLU A 97 9.42 12.21 -14.15
N GLY A 98 10.30 11.43 -14.80
CA GLY A 98 10.46 11.44 -16.26
C GLY A 98 9.27 10.79 -16.97
N ASN A 99 8.74 9.72 -16.39
CA ASN A 99 7.58 8.99 -16.91
C ASN A 99 6.25 9.41 -16.26
N LEU A 100 6.28 10.33 -15.28
CA LEU A 100 5.13 10.75 -14.49
C LEU A 100 4.38 9.55 -13.89
N SER A 101 5.10 8.63 -13.27
CA SER A 101 4.56 7.39 -12.73
C SER A 101 5.06 7.10 -11.32
N CYS A 102 4.30 6.28 -10.60
CA CYS A 102 4.73 5.73 -9.31
C CYS A 102 4.15 4.35 -9.06
N GLY A 103 4.77 3.63 -8.13
CA GLY A 103 4.26 2.41 -7.55
C GLY A 103 3.22 2.68 -6.46
N PHE A 104 2.35 1.71 -6.20
CA PHE A 104 1.36 1.75 -5.13
C PHE A 104 1.37 0.45 -4.31
N ARG A 105 1.31 0.59 -2.99
CA ARG A 105 1.19 -0.54 -2.06
C ARG A 105 0.21 -0.20 -0.95
N ILE A 106 -0.52 -1.20 -0.47
CA ILE A 106 -1.42 -1.08 0.67
C ILE A 106 -1.54 -2.40 1.41
N TRP A 107 -1.66 -2.32 2.72
CA TRP A 107 -2.14 -3.42 3.55
C TRP A 107 -3.07 -2.88 4.64
N ILE A 108 -4.08 -3.67 5.00
CA ILE A 108 -5.05 -3.34 6.05
C ILE A 108 -5.32 -4.60 6.88
N THR A 109 -5.26 -4.47 8.21
CA THR A 109 -5.60 -5.52 9.16
C THR A 109 -7.06 -5.46 9.58
N GLY A 110 -7.63 -6.60 9.97
CA GLY A 110 -8.86 -6.72 10.76
C GLY A 110 -10.17 -6.19 10.19
N ALA A 111 -10.13 -5.33 9.18
CA ALA A 111 -11.29 -4.56 8.70
C ALA A 111 -11.82 -5.05 7.35
N ARG A 112 -12.29 -6.31 7.29
CA ARG A 112 -12.76 -6.90 6.03
C ARG A 112 -14.17 -6.43 5.66
N ASP A 113 -14.41 -6.27 4.35
CA ASP A 113 -15.72 -6.02 3.71
C ASP A 113 -16.47 -4.75 4.18
N ARG A 114 -15.75 -3.77 4.75
CA ARG A 114 -16.31 -2.48 5.20
C ARG A 114 -15.96 -1.30 4.28
N GLY A 115 -15.34 -1.54 3.15
CA GLY A 115 -14.99 -0.51 2.19
C GLY A 115 -13.72 0.29 2.50
N LEU A 116 -13.08 0.09 3.67
CA LEU A 116 -11.91 0.88 4.10
C LEU A 116 -10.76 0.82 3.08
N GLY A 117 -10.45 -0.39 2.57
CA GLY A 117 -9.40 -0.56 1.57
C GLY A 117 -9.72 0.14 0.25
N THR A 118 -10.97 0.06 -0.22
CA THR A 118 -11.39 0.73 -1.45
C THR A 118 -11.24 2.25 -1.34
N GLU A 119 -11.67 2.83 -0.22
CA GLU A 119 -11.55 4.27 -0.01
C GLU A 119 -10.09 4.70 0.14
N ALA A 120 -9.28 3.95 0.89
CA ALA A 120 -7.86 4.24 1.03
C ALA A 120 -7.13 4.23 -0.33
N VAL A 121 -7.42 3.23 -1.19
CA VAL A 121 -6.88 3.17 -2.55
C VAL A 121 -7.30 4.39 -3.36
N ARG A 122 -8.60 4.76 -3.33
CA ARG A 122 -9.12 5.95 -4.05
C ARG A 122 -8.45 7.24 -3.60
N LEU A 123 -8.31 7.45 -2.30
CA LEU A 123 -7.64 8.65 -1.76
C LEU A 123 -6.17 8.73 -2.21
N SER A 124 -5.44 7.63 -2.11
CA SER A 124 -4.02 7.59 -2.50
C SER A 124 -3.82 7.84 -4.00
N VAL A 125 -4.59 7.14 -4.84
CA VAL A 125 -4.53 7.24 -6.30
C VAL A 125 -5.01 8.62 -6.77
N GLY A 126 -6.10 9.13 -6.18
CA GLY A 126 -6.60 10.47 -6.45
C GLY A 126 -5.55 11.54 -6.15
N HIS A 127 -4.82 11.40 -5.04
CA HIS A 127 -3.70 12.29 -4.73
C HIS A 127 -2.57 12.20 -5.76
N ALA A 128 -2.20 10.98 -6.18
CA ALA A 128 -1.17 10.78 -7.20
C ALA A 128 -1.50 11.53 -8.50
N PHE A 129 -2.72 11.38 -9.01
CA PHE A 129 -3.16 12.06 -10.22
C PHE A 129 -3.32 13.57 -10.03
N ALA A 130 -3.84 14.03 -8.89
CA ALA A 130 -3.91 15.47 -8.55
C ALA A 130 -2.52 16.10 -8.46
N SER A 131 -1.48 15.33 -8.15
CA SER A 131 -0.08 15.75 -8.15
C SER A 131 0.55 15.81 -9.56
N GLY A 132 -0.20 15.43 -10.59
CA GLY A 132 0.24 15.50 -12.00
C GLY A 132 0.87 14.22 -12.53
N LEU A 133 0.75 13.09 -11.82
CA LEU A 133 1.15 11.80 -12.37
C LEU A 133 0.21 11.36 -13.48
N ASN A 134 0.76 10.62 -14.45
CA ASN A 134 0.00 10.01 -15.55
C ASN A 134 -0.36 8.55 -15.28
N ARG A 135 0.41 7.87 -14.43
CA ARG A 135 0.29 6.43 -14.19
C ARG A 135 0.57 6.05 -12.74
N VAL A 136 -0.26 5.14 -12.23
CA VAL A 136 -0.01 4.41 -10.98
C VAL A 136 -0.01 2.93 -11.28
N GLU A 137 0.99 2.19 -10.79
CA GLU A 137 1.07 0.75 -10.96
C GLU A 137 1.17 0.00 -9.63
N LEU A 138 0.78 -1.25 -9.64
CA LEU A 138 0.86 -2.14 -8.47
C LEU A 138 1.08 -3.60 -8.87
N GLU A 139 1.51 -4.37 -7.89
CA GLU A 139 1.60 -5.81 -7.97
C GLU A 139 0.67 -6.47 -6.96
N VAL A 140 0.04 -7.57 -7.35
CA VAL A 140 -0.82 -8.37 -6.46
C VAL A 140 -0.63 -9.86 -6.72
N TYR A 141 -0.36 -10.63 -5.69
CA TYR A 141 -0.18 -12.07 -5.82
C TYR A 141 -1.50 -12.79 -6.07
N ALA A 142 -1.42 -13.89 -6.85
CA ALA A 142 -2.59 -14.65 -7.30
C ALA A 142 -3.44 -15.21 -6.15
N PHE A 143 -2.86 -15.42 -4.98
CA PHE A 143 -3.59 -15.86 -3.78
C PHE A 143 -4.33 -14.71 -3.06
N ASN A 144 -4.28 -13.49 -3.58
CA ASN A 144 -5.01 -12.33 -3.03
C ASN A 144 -6.07 -11.78 -4.01
N PRO A 145 -7.07 -12.61 -4.40
CA PRO A 145 -8.10 -12.20 -5.35
C PRO A 145 -8.96 -11.03 -4.82
N ARG A 146 -9.04 -10.89 -3.48
CA ARG A 146 -9.78 -9.80 -2.86
C ARG A 146 -9.13 -8.43 -3.11
N ALA A 147 -7.83 -8.30 -2.92
CA ALA A 147 -7.14 -7.06 -3.23
C ALA A 147 -7.24 -6.74 -4.73
N ARG A 148 -7.05 -7.74 -5.59
CA ARG A 148 -7.24 -7.60 -7.02
C ARG A 148 -8.63 -7.04 -7.37
N HIS A 149 -9.70 -7.58 -6.78
CA HIS A 149 -11.06 -7.07 -6.98
C HIS A 149 -11.22 -5.61 -6.53
N VAL A 150 -10.60 -5.22 -5.41
CA VAL A 150 -10.60 -3.82 -4.96
C VAL A 150 -9.91 -2.93 -6.00
N TYR A 151 -8.77 -3.33 -6.53
CA TYR A 151 -8.05 -2.56 -7.55
C TYR A 151 -8.84 -2.44 -8.86
N GLU A 152 -9.43 -3.53 -9.33
CA GLU A 152 -10.32 -3.52 -10.51
C GLU A 152 -11.51 -2.57 -10.30
N LYS A 153 -12.12 -2.56 -9.12
CA LYS A 153 -13.23 -1.66 -8.77
C LYS A 153 -12.81 -0.18 -8.75
N VAL A 154 -11.55 0.11 -8.44
CA VAL A 154 -10.99 1.47 -8.48
C VAL A 154 -10.63 1.89 -9.90
N GLY A 155 -10.46 0.94 -10.83
CA GLY A 155 -10.18 1.19 -12.23
C GLY A 155 -8.84 0.65 -12.73
N PHE A 156 -8.05 -0.01 -11.87
CA PHE A 156 -6.83 -0.67 -12.32
C PHE A 156 -7.12 -1.78 -13.32
N GLN A 157 -6.30 -1.89 -14.35
CA GLN A 157 -6.38 -2.92 -15.38
C GLN A 157 -5.22 -3.88 -15.26
N LEU A 158 -5.47 -5.18 -15.52
CA LEU A 158 -4.42 -6.18 -15.59
C LEU A 158 -3.58 -5.94 -16.85
N GLU A 159 -2.29 -5.77 -16.68
CA GLU A 159 -1.34 -5.55 -17.78
C GLU A 159 -0.45 -6.75 -18.05
N GLY A 160 -0.28 -7.63 -17.07
CA GLY A 160 0.52 -8.82 -17.22
C GLY A 160 0.57 -9.69 -15.98
N THR A 161 1.23 -10.84 -16.12
CA THR A 161 1.45 -11.77 -15.01
C THR A 161 2.90 -12.23 -15.01
N LYS A 162 3.57 -11.99 -13.90
CA LYS A 162 4.89 -12.57 -13.60
C LYS A 162 4.65 -13.99 -13.10
N ARG A 163 4.97 -14.98 -13.94
CA ARG A 163 4.78 -16.38 -13.55
C ARG A 163 5.78 -16.80 -12.50
N GLN A 164 5.32 -17.54 -11.48
CA GLN A 164 6.16 -18.10 -10.41
C GLN A 164 7.05 -17.04 -9.73
N ALA A 165 6.46 -15.88 -9.44
CA ALA A 165 7.18 -14.72 -8.92
C ALA A 165 7.50 -14.82 -7.42
N LEU A 166 6.75 -15.64 -6.68
CA LEU A 166 6.98 -15.87 -5.25
C LEU A 166 7.01 -17.38 -4.99
N ARG A 167 7.98 -17.81 -4.20
CA ARG A 167 7.93 -19.14 -3.57
C ARG A 167 7.37 -18.96 -2.17
N PHE A 168 6.22 -19.60 -1.89
CA PHE A 168 5.56 -19.57 -0.59
C PHE A 168 5.33 -21.00 -0.13
N ASP A 169 5.88 -21.37 1.03
CA ASP A 169 6.08 -22.77 1.45
C ASP A 169 6.75 -23.56 0.31
N ASP A 170 6.12 -24.58 -0.22
CA ASP A 170 6.64 -25.38 -1.33
C ASP A 170 5.95 -25.11 -2.68
N GLU A 171 5.13 -24.04 -2.74
CA GLU A 171 4.39 -23.66 -3.94
C GLU A 171 4.97 -22.40 -4.61
N TRP A 172 4.84 -22.36 -5.95
CA TRP A 172 5.15 -21.16 -6.74
C TRP A 172 3.87 -20.37 -7.01
N VAL A 173 3.92 -19.08 -6.76
CA VAL A 173 2.78 -18.16 -6.88
C VAL A 173 3.04 -17.12 -7.96
N ASP A 174 2.07 -16.95 -8.83
CA ASP A 174 2.09 -15.88 -9.84
C ASP A 174 1.82 -14.51 -9.20
N CYS A 175 2.35 -13.45 -9.83
CA CYS A 175 2.10 -12.07 -9.44
C CYS A 175 1.50 -11.32 -10.63
N HIS A 176 0.35 -10.70 -10.43
CA HIS A 176 -0.31 -9.86 -11.41
C HIS A 176 0.22 -8.44 -11.33
N VAL A 177 0.56 -7.86 -12.48
CA VAL A 177 0.91 -6.45 -12.63
C VAL A 177 -0.33 -5.71 -13.11
N MET A 178 -0.71 -4.65 -12.41
CA MET A 178 -1.87 -3.84 -12.75
C MET A 178 -1.49 -2.37 -12.84
N GLY A 179 -2.12 -1.63 -13.75
CA GLY A 179 -1.89 -0.20 -13.96
C GLY A 179 -3.19 0.58 -14.06
N LEU A 180 -3.13 1.86 -13.67
CA LEU A 180 -4.21 2.83 -13.86
C LEU A 180 -3.63 4.11 -14.43
N LEU A 181 -4.25 4.63 -15.48
CA LEU A 181 -3.87 5.88 -16.12
C LEU A 181 -4.76 7.04 -15.65
N ALA A 182 -4.19 8.24 -15.59
CA ALA A 182 -4.93 9.45 -15.21
C ALA A 182 -6.17 9.69 -16.08
N GLN A 183 -6.10 9.39 -17.38
CA GLN A 183 -7.24 9.53 -18.31
C GLN A 183 -8.39 8.56 -18.03
N ASP A 184 -8.13 7.43 -17.37
CA ASP A 184 -9.10 6.38 -17.03
C ASP A 184 -9.64 6.55 -15.59
N TRP A 185 -9.09 7.51 -14.86
CA TRP A 185 -9.49 7.80 -13.49
C TRP A 185 -10.81 8.57 -13.43
N THR A 186 -11.80 8.01 -12.75
CA THR A 186 -13.17 8.59 -12.66
C THR A 186 -13.52 9.17 -11.29
N GLY A 187 -12.56 9.16 -10.32
CA GLY A 187 -12.80 9.67 -8.96
C GLY A 187 -13.23 8.61 -7.96
#